data_da87a581a646ca71d3df0169f866855d
#
_entry.id   da87a581a646ca71d3df0169f866855d
#
_cell.length_a   1.000
_cell.length_b   1.000
_cell.length_c   1.000
_cell.angle_alpha   90.00
_cell.angle_beta   90.00
_cell.angle_gamma   90.00
#
_symmetry.space_group_name_H-M   'P 1'
#
loop_
_entity.id
_entity.type
_entity.pdbx_description
1 polymer ?
#
loop_
_entity_poly.entity_id
_entity_poly.type
_entity_poly.pdbx_seq_one_letter_code
_entity_poly.pdbx_strand_id
1 'polypeptide(L)'
;PEGSPLATDYAPNDLEPLIKQAGVDYTVTVQAVSSPDEARWLLEMAEQYDFIAGVVGWVDLTDPEVGYTLDELQRSKYFKGVRHIWEGEDDPGWIVNSGAIVGLNELVRRNLTFDFLAKPGNLPFIPQVMDQVPDLKAVVDHIAKPLIADHVVEPWLSDMRKVASINGIHCKISGMVTEADQQNWTVDDLRPYVHHVLGMFGADRLMFGTDWPVCTLAAEYKSVADAARVILKSLSPDAKSDIFGGTATRFYGLDV
;
A
#
# COMPACT_ATOMS: atom_id res chain seq x y z
N PRO A 1 -3.76 -4.84 21.72
CA PRO A 1 -3.87 -4.69 23.16
C PRO A 1 -5.30 -4.25 23.53
N GLU A 2 -5.82 -4.70 24.68
CA GLU A 2 -7.10 -4.25 25.21
C GLU A 2 -7.09 -2.70 25.32
N GLY A 3 -8.14 -2.02 24.78
CA GLY A 3 -8.21 -0.55 24.71
C GLY A 3 -7.60 0.09 23.46
N SER A 4 -6.99 -0.67 22.56
CA SER A 4 -6.58 -0.14 21.25
C SER A 4 -7.79 0.15 20.36
N PRO A 5 -7.82 1.25 19.59
CA PRO A 5 -8.84 1.46 18.57
C PRO A 5 -8.97 0.27 17.61
N LEU A 6 -7.90 -0.48 17.37
CA LEU A 6 -7.89 -1.65 16.48
C LEU A 6 -8.39 -2.95 17.15
N ALA A 7 -8.77 -2.92 18.44
CA ALA A 7 -9.33 -4.08 19.13
C ALA A 7 -10.86 -4.21 18.93
N THR A 8 -11.36 -3.83 17.76
CA THR A 8 -12.76 -3.92 17.35
C THR A 8 -12.85 -4.34 15.89
N ASP A 9 -14.00 -4.86 15.50
CA ASP A 9 -14.25 -5.17 14.08
C ASP A 9 -14.49 -3.88 13.29
N TYR A 10 -13.96 -3.85 12.07
CA TYR A 10 -14.21 -2.81 11.09
C TYR A 10 -14.83 -3.40 9.83
N ALA A 11 -15.93 -2.81 9.39
CA ALA A 11 -16.70 -3.27 8.25
C ALA A 11 -16.86 -2.16 7.19
N PRO A 12 -17.24 -2.50 5.96
CA PRO A 12 -17.49 -1.50 4.92
C PRO A 12 -18.49 -0.42 5.32
N ASN A 13 -19.52 -0.75 6.12
CA ASN A 13 -20.50 0.21 6.64
C ASN A 13 -19.87 1.27 7.57
N ASP A 14 -18.76 0.96 8.25
CA ASP A 14 -18.06 1.91 9.09
C ASP A 14 -17.21 2.86 8.23
N LEU A 15 -16.70 2.37 7.10
CA LEU A 15 -15.86 3.13 6.16
C LEU A 15 -16.69 4.07 5.28
N GLU A 16 -17.85 3.63 4.79
CA GLU A 16 -18.64 4.36 3.79
C GLU A 16 -18.94 5.82 4.18
N PRO A 17 -19.38 6.15 5.41
CA PRO A 17 -19.59 7.55 5.80
C PRO A 17 -18.30 8.35 5.85
N LEU A 18 -17.16 7.72 6.16
CA LEU A 18 -15.85 8.39 6.26
C LEU A 18 -15.33 8.79 4.88
N ILE A 19 -15.41 7.90 3.89
CA ILE A 19 -15.00 8.20 2.52
C ILE A 19 -15.88 9.28 1.91
N LYS A 20 -17.22 9.23 2.13
CA LYS A 20 -18.15 10.28 1.68
C LYS A 20 -17.79 11.65 2.27
N GLN A 21 -17.51 11.70 3.58
CA GLN A 21 -17.11 12.94 4.26
C GLN A 21 -15.78 13.48 3.73
N ALA A 22 -14.86 12.60 3.35
CA ALA A 22 -13.56 12.98 2.82
C ALA A 22 -13.56 13.25 1.31
N GLY A 23 -14.68 13.02 0.60
CA GLY A 23 -14.77 13.17 -0.86
C GLY A 23 -13.91 12.15 -1.60
N VAL A 24 -13.94 10.90 -1.14
CA VAL A 24 -13.33 9.73 -1.77
C VAL A 24 -14.45 8.88 -2.36
N ASP A 25 -14.37 8.57 -3.64
CA ASP A 25 -15.40 7.82 -4.37
C ASP A 25 -15.18 6.31 -4.28
N TYR A 26 -13.92 5.87 -4.42
CA TYR A 26 -13.55 4.46 -4.47
C TYR A 26 -12.36 4.13 -3.58
N THR A 27 -12.27 2.86 -3.20
CA THR A 27 -11.17 2.32 -2.39
C THR A 27 -10.61 1.04 -2.99
N VAL A 28 -9.33 0.77 -2.71
CA VAL A 28 -8.73 -0.56 -2.86
C VAL A 28 -8.52 -1.11 -1.45
N THR A 29 -9.17 -2.22 -1.17
CA THR A 29 -9.03 -2.90 0.13
C THR A 29 -7.84 -3.83 0.09
N VAL A 30 -6.99 -3.75 1.12
CA VAL A 30 -5.75 -4.51 1.21
C VAL A 30 -5.80 -5.44 2.43
N GLN A 31 -5.31 -6.67 2.28
CA GLN A 31 -5.29 -7.68 3.34
C GLN A 31 -4.71 -7.13 4.65
N ALA A 32 -5.17 -7.67 5.77
CA ALA A 32 -4.65 -7.41 7.12
C ALA A 32 -4.16 -8.68 7.81
N VAL A 33 -4.55 -9.85 7.31
CA VAL A 33 -4.19 -11.17 7.87
C VAL A 33 -3.54 -12.02 6.78
N SER A 34 -2.55 -12.84 7.15
CA SER A 34 -1.90 -13.79 6.24
C SER A 34 -2.79 -15.02 6.02
N SER A 35 -3.88 -14.84 5.24
CA SER A 35 -4.87 -15.88 4.98
C SER A 35 -5.55 -15.73 3.62
N PRO A 36 -5.60 -16.80 2.79
CA PRO A 36 -6.42 -16.80 1.58
C PRO A 36 -7.93 -16.66 1.87
N ASP A 37 -8.39 -17.08 3.04
CA ASP A 37 -9.80 -16.97 3.43
C ASP A 37 -10.20 -15.51 3.65
N GLU A 38 -9.30 -14.69 4.20
CA GLU A 38 -9.52 -13.25 4.24
C GLU A 38 -9.65 -12.66 2.83
N ALA A 39 -8.77 -13.07 1.90
CA ALA A 39 -8.86 -12.60 0.52
C ALA A 39 -10.24 -12.93 -0.11
N ARG A 40 -10.76 -14.15 0.11
CA ARG A 40 -12.11 -14.54 -0.34
C ARG A 40 -13.20 -13.66 0.27
N TRP A 41 -13.13 -13.44 1.58
CA TRP A 41 -14.08 -12.57 2.28
C TRP A 41 -14.03 -11.12 1.78
N LEU A 42 -12.84 -10.55 1.55
CA LEU A 42 -12.68 -9.21 0.99
C LEU A 42 -13.28 -9.10 -0.44
N LEU A 43 -13.16 -10.15 -1.24
CA LEU A 43 -13.78 -10.21 -2.56
C LEU A 43 -15.30 -10.26 -2.48
N GLU A 44 -15.88 -11.00 -1.52
CA GLU A 44 -17.33 -10.98 -1.25
C GLU A 44 -17.81 -9.58 -0.83
N MET A 45 -17.01 -8.84 -0.05
CA MET A 45 -17.32 -7.44 0.29
C MET A 45 -17.27 -6.53 -0.94
N ALA A 46 -16.30 -6.72 -1.83
CA ALA A 46 -16.22 -5.93 -3.05
C ALA A 46 -17.41 -6.15 -4.01
N GLU A 47 -18.03 -7.34 -3.97
CA GLU A 47 -19.25 -7.61 -4.73
C GLU A 47 -20.50 -6.95 -4.13
N GLN A 48 -20.47 -6.60 -2.84
CA GLN A 48 -21.61 -6.05 -2.12
C GLN A 48 -21.57 -4.51 -1.99
N TYR A 49 -20.37 -3.91 -2.08
CA TYR A 49 -20.16 -2.49 -1.82
C TYR A 49 -19.48 -1.82 -3.02
N ASP A 50 -20.23 -1.03 -3.76
CA ASP A 50 -19.82 -0.40 -5.01
C ASP A 50 -18.58 0.50 -4.88
N PHE A 51 -18.28 1.02 -3.68
CA PHE A 51 -17.09 1.85 -3.46
C PHE A 51 -15.79 1.04 -3.32
N ILE A 52 -15.85 -0.30 -3.22
CA ILE A 52 -14.67 -1.16 -3.20
C ILE A 52 -14.35 -1.54 -4.65
N ALA A 53 -13.40 -0.84 -5.27
CA ALA A 53 -13.04 -1.02 -6.68
C ALA A 53 -11.99 -2.12 -6.91
N GLY A 54 -11.31 -2.57 -5.87
CA GLY A 54 -10.30 -3.62 -5.97
C GLY A 54 -9.90 -4.19 -4.62
N VAL A 55 -9.32 -5.38 -4.68
CA VAL A 55 -8.83 -6.13 -3.51
C VAL A 55 -7.39 -6.57 -3.78
N VAL A 56 -6.50 -6.28 -2.84
CA VAL A 56 -5.16 -6.84 -2.72
C VAL A 56 -5.20 -7.85 -1.58
N GLY A 57 -5.18 -9.14 -1.93
CA GLY A 57 -5.29 -10.23 -0.97
C GLY A 57 -3.95 -10.75 -0.48
N TRP A 58 -3.97 -11.91 0.13
CA TRP A 58 -2.79 -12.66 0.55
C TRP A 58 -2.81 -14.07 0.00
N VAL A 59 -1.64 -14.57 -0.39
CA VAL A 59 -1.36 -15.97 -0.65
C VAL A 59 0.00 -16.33 -0.07
N ASP A 60 0.25 -17.61 0.22
CA ASP A 60 1.60 -18.07 0.53
C ASP A 60 2.43 -18.11 -0.77
N LEU A 61 3.31 -17.11 -0.93
CA LEU A 61 4.19 -17.04 -2.12
C LEU A 61 5.17 -18.22 -2.21
N THR A 62 5.40 -18.92 -1.10
CA THR A 62 6.33 -20.07 -1.06
C THR A 62 5.66 -21.41 -1.33
N ASP A 63 4.32 -21.44 -1.41
CA ASP A 63 3.57 -22.63 -1.75
C ASP A 63 3.84 -23.02 -3.22
N PRO A 64 4.32 -24.23 -3.49
CA PRO A 64 4.49 -24.72 -4.87
C PRO A 64 3.22 -24.71 -5.72
N GLU A 65 2.06 -24.74 -5.08
CA GLU A 65 0.74 -24.72 -5.70
C GLU A 65 0.06 -23.34 -5.68
N VAL A 66 0.78 -22.27 -5.32
CA VAL A 66 0.25 -20.89 -5.23
C VAL A 66 -0.52 -20.47 -6.48
N GLY A 67 -0.12 -20.98 -7.66
CA GLY A 67 -0.79 -20.71 -8.92
C GLY A 67 -2.28 -21.07 -8.93
N TYR A 68 -2.66 -22.20 -8.30
CA TYR A 68 -4.08 -22.60 -8.21
C TYR A 68 -4.89 -21.64 -7.33
N THR A 69 -4.33 -21.21 -6.21
CA THR A 69 -4.97 -20.21 -5.34
C THR A 69 -5.16 -18.88 -6.07
N LEU A 70 -4.14 -18.43 -6.81
CA LEU A 70 -4.23 -17.22 -7.61
C LEU A 70 -5.28 -17.34 -8.73
N ASP A 71 -5.35 -18.48 -9.43
CA ASP A 71 -6.36 -18.72 -10.47
C ASP A 71 -7.78 -18.75 -9.90
N GLU A 72 -7.96 -19.24 -8.67
CA GLU A 72 -9.24 -19.18 -7.97
C GLU A 72 -9.64 -17.74 -7.67
N LEU A 73 -8.76 -16.97 -7.02
CA LEU A 73 -9.04 -15.58 -6.61
C LEU A 73 -9.29 -14.65 -7.82
N GLN A 74 -8.56 -14.86 -8.93
CA GLN A 74 -8.73 -14.09 -10.17
C GLN A 74 -10.08 -14.31 -10.90
N ARG A 75 -10.91 -15.26 -10.48
CA ARG A 75 -12.28 -15.37 -11.00
C ARG A 75 -13.12 -14.14 -10.65
N SER A 76 -12.79 -13.46 -9.56
CA SER A 76 -13.38 -12.18 -9.23
C SER A 76 -12.63 -11.05 -9.96
N LYS A 77 -13.37 -10.19 -10.66
CA LYS A 77 -12.82 -8.99 -11.33
C LYS A 77 -12.17 -7.98 -10.36
N TYR A 78 -12.51 -8.09 -9.08
CA TYR A 78 -12.00 -7.21 -8.03
C TYR A 78 -10.62 -7.62 -7.53
N PHE A 79 -10.16 -8.86 -7.76
CA PHE A 79 -8.83 -9.29 -7.35
C PHE A 79 -7.75 -8.63 -8.21
N LYS A 80 -6.89 -7.80 -7.61
CA LYS A 80 -5.91 -6.98 -8.33
C LYS A 80 -4.46 -7.38 -8.05
N GLY A 81 -4.18 -7.94 -6.88
CA GLY A 81 -2.82 -8.25 -6.49
C GLY A 81 -2.71 -8.92 -5.13
N VAL A 82 -1.48 -9.02 -4.68
CA VAL A 82 -1.10 -9.69 -3.44
C VAL A 82 -0.22 -8.77 -2.60
N ARG A 83 -0.40 -8.83 -1.28
CA ARG A 83 0.51 -8.27 -0.29
C ARG A 83 0.97 -9.35 0.69
N HIS A 84 2.22 -9.30 1.09
CA HIS A 84 2.76 -10.09 2.19
C HIS A 84 3.16 -9.15 3.34
N ILE A 85 2.96 -9.58 4.60
CA ILE A 85 3.36 -8.80 5.79
C ILE A 85 4.88 -8.96 6.00
N TRP A 86 5.65 -8.49 5.02
CA TRP A 86 7.09 -8.64 4.97
C TRP A 86 7.82 -7.90 6.10
N GLU A 87 7.28 -6.78 6.55
CA GLU A 87 7.84 -6.04 7.70
C GLU A 87 7.83 -6.83 9.01
N GLY A 88 7.05 -7.91 9.09
CA GLY A 88 6.91 -8.81 10.23
C GLY A 88 7.82 -10.03 10.16
N GLU A 89 8.52 -10.26 9.05
CA GLU A 89 9.44 -11.39 8.91
C GLU A 89 10.73 -11.16 9.71
N ASP A 90 11.20 -12.21 10.39
CA ASP A 90 12.45 -12.18 11.17
C ASP A 90 13.68 -11.94 10.27
N ASP A 91 13.67 -12.48 9.04
CA ASP A 91 14.69 -12.26 8.03
C ASP A 91 14.20 -11.23 6.99
N PRO A 92 14.76 -10.02 6.96
CA PRO A 92 14.43 -9.04 5.93
C PRO A 92 14.72 -9.52 4.49
N GLY A 93 15.63 -10.51 4.34
CA GLY A 93 15.94 -11.15 3.06
C GLY A 93 14.94 -12.23 2.64
N TRP A 94 13.92 -12.54 3.42
CA TRP A 94 12.92 -13.56 3.11
C TRP A 94 12.35 -13.41 1.68
N ILE A 95 12.09 -12.19 1.24
CA ILE A 95 11.46 -11.90 -0.06
C ILE A 95 12.31 -12.32 -1.26
N VAL A 96 13.63 -12.44 -1.11
CA VAL A 96 14.57 -12.84 -2.17
C VAL A 96 14.89 -14.33 -2.13
N ASN A 97 14.30 -15.11 -1.23
CA ASN A 97 14.45 -16.55 -1.25
C ASN A 97 13.78 -17.19 -2.48
N SER A 98 14.24 -18.37 -2.87
CA SER A 98 13.79 -19.00 -4.11
C SER A 98 12.28 -19.31 -4.13
N GLY A 99 11.66 -19.61 -2.99
CA GLY A 99 10.22 -19.87 -2.88
C GLY A 99 9.42 -18.60 -3.17
N ALA A 100 9.73 -17.51 -2.47
CA ALA A 100 9.04 -16.21 -2.66
C ALA A 100 9.21 -15.70 -4.11
N ILE A 101 10.40 -15.82 -4.69
CA ILE A 101 10.67 -15.43 -6.10
C ILE A 101 9.82 -16.26 -7.08
N VAL A 102 9.62 -17.55 -6.84
CA VAL A 102 8.71 -18.37 -7.66
C VAL A 102 7.29 -17.85 -7.59
N GLY A 103 6.77 -17.56 -6.38
CA GLY A 103 5.45 -16.98 -6.18
C GLY A 103 5.28 -15.63 -6.86
N LEU A 104 6.28 -14.73 -6.76
CA LEU A 104 6.24 -13.44 -7.45
C LEU A 104 6.20 -13.59 -8.98
N ASN A 105 6.90 -14.57 -9.55
CA ASN A 105 6.78 -14.89 -10.98
C ASN A 105 5.38 -15.40 -11.36
N GLU A 106 4.67 -16.10 -10.45
CA GLU A 106 3.28 -16.48 -10.70
C GLU A 106 2.34 -15.26 -10.76
N LEU A 107 2.64 -14.17 -10.00
CA LEU A 107 1.91 -12.90 -10.14
C LEU A 107 2.15 -12.26 -11.51
N VAL A 108 3.39 -12.22 -11.97
CA VAL A 108 3.74 -11.69 -13.31
C VAL A 108 2.99 -12.42 -14.41
N ARG A 109 2.97 -13.76 -14.39
CA ARG A 109 2.25 -14.60 -15.38
C ARG A 109 0.76 -14.27 -15.45
N ARG A 110 0.17 -13.80 -14.35
CA ARG A 110 -1.26 -13.46 -14.21
C ARG A 110 -1.55 -11.99 -14.33
N ASN A 111 -0.53 -11.16 -14.59
CA ASN A 111 -0.66 -9.70 -14.64
C ASN A 111 -1.21 -9.10 -13.33
N LEU A 112 -0.90 -9.73 -12.19
CA LEU A 112 -1.25 -9.27 -10.86
C LEU A 112 -0.18 -8.33 -10.29
N THR A 113 -0.57 -7.45 -9.38
CA THR A 113 0.34 -6.53 -8.70
C THR A 113 0.89 -7.12 -7.40
N PHE A 114 2.01 -6.56 -6.92
CA PHE A 114 2.55 -6.86 -5.61
C PHE A 114 2.77 -5.59 -4.80
N ASP A 115 2.22 -5.57 -3.58
CA ASP A 115 2.35 -4.48 -2.64
C ASP A 115 3.45 -4.81 -1.62
N PHE A 116 4.56 -4.08 -1.64
CA PHE A 116 5.66 -4.23 -0.69
C PHE A 116 5.31 -3.54 0.64
N LEU A 117 4.83 -4.29 1.64
CA LEU A 117 4.71 -3.79 3.01
C LEU A 117 6.09 -3.88 3.68
N ALA A 118 6.86 -2.83 3.57
CA ALA A 118 8.27 -2.76 3.93
C ALA A 118 8.55 -1.70 4.99
N LYS A 119 9.58 -1.93 5.82
CA LYS A 119 10.25 -0.96 6.68
C LYS A 119 11.59 -0.55 6.06
N PRO A 120 12.28 0.48 6.59
CA PRO A 120 13.57 0.89 6.06
C PRO A 120 14.60 -0.24 5.89
N GLY A 121 14.62 -1.21 6.83
CA GLY A 121 15.51 -2.38 6.77
C GLY A 121 15.22 -3.36 5.61
N ASN A 122 14.02 -3.31 5.02
CA ASN A 122 13.63 -4.15 3.89
C ASN A 122 14.02 -3.51 2.54
N LEU A 123 14.13 -2.17 2.46
CA LEU A 123 14.35 -1.44 1.22
C LEU A 123 15.53 -1.93 0.38
N PRO A 124 16.69 -2.33 0.96
CA PRO A 124 17.83 -2.83 0.17
C PRO A 124 17.55 -4.10 -0.63
N PHE A 125 16.49 -4.85 -0.30
CA PHE A 125 16.12 -6.08 -0.98
C PHE A 125 15.18 -5.86 -2.17
N ILE A 126 14.45 -4.73 -2.23
CA ILE A 126 13.53 -4.44 -3.35
C ILE A 126 14.25 -4.44 -4.71
N PRO A 127 15.42 -3.79 -4.89
CA PRO A 127 16.16 -3.89 -6.14
C PRO A 127 16.53 -5.33 -6.49
N GLN A 128 16.89 -6.16 -5.50
CA GLN A 128 17.25 -7.56 -5.74
C GLN A 128 16.04 -8.41 -6.19
N VAL A 129 14.83 -8.09 -5.68
CA VAL A 129 13.59 -8.70 -6.19
C VAL A 129 13.36 -8.30 -7.64
N MET A 130 13.46 -7.01 -7.93
CA MET A 130 13.20 -6.49 -9.28
C MET A 130 14.24 -6.96 -10.31
N ASP A 131 15.47 -7.21 -9.90
CA ASP A 131 16.49 -7.84 -10.76
C ASP A 131 16.14 -9.30 -11.11
N GLN A 132 15.49 -10.03 -10.19
CA GLN A 132 15.07 -11.41 -10.40
C GLN A 132 13.69 -11.54 -11.05
N VAL A 133 12.82 -10.53 -10.88
CA VAL A 133 11.43 -10.49 -11.40
C VAL A 133 11.18 -9.13 -12.05
N PRO A 134 11.84 -8.82 -13.18
CA PRO A 134 11.86 -7.46 -13.76
C PRO A 134 10.50 -6.95 -14.25
N ASP A 135 9.57 -7.85 -14.57
CA ASP A 135 8.23 -7.51 -15.06
C ASP A 135 7.18 -7.40 -13.94
N LEU A 136 7.61 -7.47 -12.67
CA LEU A 136 6.71 -7.36 -11.53
C LEU A 136 6.12 -5.96 -11.43
N LYS A 137 4.80 -5.85 -11.47
CA LYS A 137 4.09 -4.61 -11.17
C LYS A 137 4.05 -4.41 -9.67
N ALA A 138 4.85 -3.50 -9.15
CA ALA A 138 5.04 -3.34 -7.72
C ALA A 138 4.78 -1.93 -7.21
N VAL A 139 4.29 -1.84 -5.98
CA VAL A 139 4.11 -0.60 -5.23
C VAL A 139 4.66 -0.75 -3.81
N VAL A 140 5.33 0.28 -3.31
CA VAL A 140 5.80 0.33 -1.92
C VAL A 140 4.71 0.95 -1.05
N ASP A 141 4.23 0.22 -0.05
CA ASP A 141 3.25 0.69 0.91
C ASP A 141 3.86 1.70 1.89
N HIS A 142 3.05 2.69 2.28
CA HIS A 142 3.30 3.61 3.40
C HIS A 142 4.69 4.28 3.34
N ILE A 143 5.15 4.63 2.12
CA ILE A 143 6.50 5.19 1.89
C ILE A 143 7.62 4.39 2.59
N ALA A 144 7.42 3.07 2.79
CA ALA A 144 8.29 2.16 3.56
C ALA A 144 8.54 2.60 5.01
N LYS A 145 7.53 3.19 5.65
CA LYS A 145 7.48 3.48 7.11
C LYS A 145 8.76 4.13 7.68
N PRO A 146 9.17 5.31 7.21
CA PRO A 146 10.32 6.04 7.76
C PRO A 146 10.08 6.41 9.23
N LEU A 147 11.14 6.60 10.00
CA LEU A 147 11.08 6.97 11.41
C LEU A 147 10.72 8.46 11.58
N ILE A 148 9.45 8.81 11.28
CA ILE A 148 8.97 10.19 11.26
C ILE A 148 9.01 10.80 12.67
N ALA A 149 8.58 10.04 13.70
CA ALA A 149 8.57 10.51 15.08
C ALA A 149 9.97 10.94 15.58
N ASP A 150 11.01 10.28 15.08
CA ASP A 150 12.39 10.55 15.44
C ASP A 150 13.06 11.58 14.52
N HIS A 151 12.36 12.07 13.50
CA HIS A 151 12.89 12.94 12.43
C HIS A 151 14.12 12.36 11.71
N VAL A 152 14.24 11.02 11.67
CA VAL A 152 15.34 10.31 11.03
C VAL A 152 15.03 10.06 9.56
N VAL A 153 15.88 10.61 8.70
CA VAL A 153 15.70 10.53 7.24
C VAL A 153 16.59 9.47 6.59
N GLU A 154 17.83 9.30 7.07
CA GLU A 154 18.75 8.27 6.57
C GLU A 154 18.74 7.02 7.47
N PRO A 155 18.93 5.82 6.92
CA PRO A 155 19.25 5.48 5.52
C PRO A 155 18.03 5.40 4.59
N TRP A 156 16.80 5.58 5.11
CA TRP A 156 15.55 5.47 4.34
C TRP A 156 15.58 6.27 3.01
N LEU A 157 16.03 7.53 3.05
CA LEU A 157 16.05 8.40 1.87
C LEU A 157 16.98 7.87 0.77
N SER A 158 18.17 7.41 1.16
CA SER A 158 19.17 6.87 0.22
C SER A 158 18.67 5.56 -0.41
N ASP A 159 18.00 4.70 0.35
CA ASP A 159 17.49 3.43 -0.15
C ASP A 159 16.22 3.62 -0.99
N MET A 160 15.31 4.53 -0.58
CA MET A 160 14.15 4.89 -1.40
C MET A 160 14.54 5.48 -2.76
N ARG A 161 15.66 6.23 -2.85
CA ARG A 161 16.16 6.70 -4.16
C ARG A 161 16.54 5.55 -5.08
N LYS A 162 17.15 4.49 -4.55
CA LYS A 162 17.49 3.28 -5.34
C LYS A 162 16.22 2.61 -5.83
N VAL A 163 15.22 2.46 -4.95
CA VAL A 163 13.92 1.89 -5.31
C VAL A 163 13.21 2.74 -6.37
N ALA A 164 13.15 4.05 -6.19
CA ALA A 164 12.49 4.96 -7.12
C ALA A 164 13.17 5.04 -8.50
N SER A 165 14.47 4.68 -8.59
CA SER A 165 15.19 4.62 -9.86
C SER A 165 14.79 3.43 -10.73
N ILE A 166 14.10 2.45 -10.18
CA ILE A 166 13.59 1.28 -10.90
C ILE A 166 12.32 1.68 -11.64
N ASN A 167 12.31 1.47 -12.95
CA ASN A 167 11.15 1.79 -13.76
C ASN A 167 9.94 0.92 -13.37
N GLY A 168 8.76 1.55 -13.32
CA GLY A 168 7.51 0.85 -13.05
C GLY A 168 7.18 0.63 -11.58
N ILE A 169 8.10 0.84 -10.64
CA ILE A 169 7.77 0.84 -9.22
C ILE A 169 7.01 2.10 -8.84
N HIS A 170 5.92 1.91 -8.10
CA HIS A 170 5.07 2.95 -7.53
C HIS A 170 5.28 3.06 -6.02
N CYS A 171 4.69 4.10 -5.40
CA CYS A 171 4.74 4.27 -3.95
C CYS A 171 3.42 4.86 -3.44
N LYS A 172 2.98 4.41 -2.25
CA LYS A 172 1.78 4.93 -1.59
C LYS A 172 2.15 5.99 -0.56
N ILE A 173 1.55 7.17 -0.69
CA ILE A 173 1.52 8.21 0.34
C ILE A 173 0.41 7.84 1.32
N SER A 174 0.75 7.02 2.30
CA SER A 174 -0.17 6.46 3.31
C SER A 174 0.60 6.08 4.57
N GLY A 175 -0.09 5.71 5.65
CA GLY A 175 0.51 5.17 6.89
C GLY A 175 1.45 6.13 7.63
N MET A 176 1.54 7.38 7.26
CA MET A 176 2.55 8.30 7.80
C MET A 176 2.25 8.76 9.23
N VAL A 177 0.97 8.95 9.56
CA VAL A 177 0.56 9.46 10.88
C VAL A 177 0.88 8.46 11.99
N THR A 178 0.88 7.17 11.69
CA THR A 178 1.22 6.11 12.65
C THR A 178 2.72 5.93 12.87
N GLU A 179 3.54 6.41 11.92
CA GLU A 179 5.01 6.46 12.03
C GLU A 179 5.50 7.78 12.65
N ALA A 180 4.62 8.77 12.79
CA ALA A 180 4.88 10.02 13.51
C ALA A 180 4.52 9.92 15.00
N ASP A 181 4.67 11.00 15.76
CA ASP A 181 4.13 11.07 17.13
C ASP A 181 2.61 10.95 17.09
N GLN A 182 2.08 9.80 17.44
CA GLN A 182 0.66 9.48 17.31
C GLN A 182 -0.27 10.44 18.09
N GLN A 183 0.24 11.15 19.08
CA GLN A 183 -0.54 12.07 19.92
C GLN A 183 -0.41 13.53 19.48
N ASN A 184 0.76 13.90 18.88
CA ASN A 184 1.10 15.31 18.66
C ASN A 184 1.62 15.60 17.25
N TRP A 185 1.48 14.68 16.28
CA TRP A 185 1.96 14.92 14.92
C TRP A 185 1.31 16.15 14.27
N THR A 186 2.03 16.78 13.40
CA THR A 186 1.57 17.91 12.60
C THR A 186 1.80 17.64 11.11
N VAL A 187 1.13 18.42 10.25
CA VAL A 187 1.35 18.35 8.80
C VAL A 187 2.83 18.61 8.44
N ASP A 188 3.51 19.42 9.23
CA ASP A 188 4.92 19.77 8.97
C ASP A 188 5.90 18.64 9.29
N ASP A 189 5.54 17.71 10.18
CA ASP A 189 6.32 16.49 10.43
C ASP A 189 6.27 15.53 9.23
N LEU A 190 5.13 15.44 8.55
CA LEU A 190 4.92 14.57 7.39
C LEU A 190 5.49 15.15 6.10
N ARG A 191 5.47 16.49 5.98
CA ARG A 191 5.80 17.23 4.75
C ARG A 191 7.16 16.88 4.13
N PRO A 192 8.27 16.79 4.88
CA PRO A 192 9.58 16.45 4.30
C PRO A 192 9.57 15.10 3.59
N TYR A 193 8.96 14.09 4.19
CA TYR A 193 8.91 12.72 3.64
C TYR A 193 8.08 12.66 2.35
N VAL A 194 6.91 13.33 2.34
CA VAL A 194 6.08 13.43 1.12
C VAL A 194 6.82 14.17 0.00
N HIS A 195 7.53 15.26 0.31
CA HIS A 195 8.30 15.99 -0.70
C HIS A 195 9.46 15.16 -1.24
N HIS A 196 10.12 14.34 -0.40
CA HIS A 196 11.15 13.42 -0.86
C HIS A 196 10.61 12.39 -1.85
N VAL A 197 9.51 11.68 -1.51
CA VAL A 197 8.95 10.69 -2.43
C VAL A 197 8.36 11.35 -3.69
N LEU A 198 7.77 12.53 -3.57
CA LEU A 198 7.30 13.29 -4.73
C LEU A 198 8.44 13.64 -5.69
N GLY A 199 9.58 14.08 -5.16
CA GLY A 199 10.77 14.39 -5.97
C GLY A 199 11.42 13.17 -6.61
N MET A 200 11.27 11.97 -6.01
CA MET A 200 11.87 10.73 -6.50
C MET A 200 10.96 9.98 -7.50
N PHE A 201 9.67 9.88 -7.22
CA PHE A 201 8.73 9.08 -8.00
C PHE A 201 7.98 9.91 -9.06
N GLY A 202 7.80 11.22 -8.83
CA GLY A 202 6.84 12.01 -9.60
C GLY A 202 5.39 11.71 -9.19
N ALA A 203 4.44 12.54 -9.66
CA ALA A 203 3.03 12.37 -9.31
C ALA A 203 2.39 11.13 -9.94
N ASP A 204 2.85 10.76 -11.12
CA ASP A 204 2.36 9.66 -11.95
C ASP A 204 2.68 8.26 -11.41
N ARG A 205 3.61 8.16 -10.44
CA ARG A 205 3.94 6.92 -9.74
C ARG A 205 3.61 6.96 -8.24
N LEU A 206 2.93 8.00 -7.78
CA LEU A 206 2.44 8.11 -6.40
C LEU A 206 0.94 7.88 -6.34
N MET A 207 0.48 7.21 -5.29
CA MET A 207 -0.95 7.06 -4.99
C MET A 207 -1.23 7.32 -3.52
N PHE A 208 -2.34 7.98 -3.24
CA PHE A 208 -2.77 8.29 -1.87
C PHE A 208 -3.52 7.11 -1.26
N GLY A 209 -3.35 6.91 0.05
CA GLY A 209 -4.14 6.03 0.90
C GLY A 209 -4.21 6.57 2.32
N THR A 210 -5.27 6.28 3.05
CA THR A 210 -5.40 6.67 4.46
C THR A 210 -4.80 5.65 5.42
N ASP A 211 -4.69 4.41 4.99
CA ASP A 211 -4.34 3.28 5.84
C ASP A 211 -5.40 3.04 6.94
N TRP A 212 -6.68 3.30 6.61
CA TRP A 212 -7.76 2.98 7.54
C TRP A 212 -8.01 1.45 7.58
N PRO A 213 -8.25 0.85 8.74
CA PRO A 213 -8.48 1.49 10.05
C PRO A 213 -7.20 1.79 10.86
N VAL A 214 -6.00 1.39 10.41
CA VAL A 214 -4.75 1.55 11.16
C VAL A 214 -4.47 3.03 11.51
N CYS A 215 -4.81 3.96 10.63
CA CYS A 215 -4.64 5.40 10.88
C CYS A 215 -5.38 5.89 12.14
N THR A 216 -6.42 5.17 12.62
CA THR A 216 -7.17 5.55 13.84
C THR A 216 -6.35 5.50 15.12
N LEU A 217 -5.17 4.88 15.08
CA LEU A 217 -4.18 4.94 16.17
C LEU A 217 -3.65 6.38 16.40
N ALA A 218 -3.71 7.24 15.38
CA ALA A 218 -3.09 8.56 15.41
C ALA A 218 -4.00 9.69 14.86
N ALA A 219 -5.02 9.36 14.05
CA ALA A 219 -5.85 10.37 13.40
C ALA A 219 -7.19 9.79 12.90
N GLU A 220 -8.18 10.66 12.76
CA GLU A 220 -9.40 10.34 12.01
C GLU A 220 -9.12 10.26 10.50
N TYR A 221 -9.90 9.46 9.78
CA TYR A 221 -9.83 9.29 8.32
C TYR A 221 -9.70 10.62 7.56
N LYS A 222 -10.60 11.58 7.88
CA LYS A 222 -10.64 12.87 7.23
C LYS A 222 -9.38 13.70 7.49
N SER A 223 -8.83 13.64 8.69
CA SER A 223 -7.61 14.37 9.06
C SER A 223 -6.40 13.91 8.25
N VAL A 224 -6.27 12.60 7.99
CA VAL A 224 -5.23 12.04 7.12
C VAL A 224 -5.39 12.56 5.69
N ALA A 225 -6.61 12.52 5.16
CA ALA A 225 -6.89 13.00 3.80
C ALA A 225 -6.61 14.50 3.65
N ASP A 226 -7.01 15.31 4.63
CA ASP A 226 -6.79 16.75 4.61
C ASP A 226 -5.31 17.10 4.75
N ALA A 227 -4.55 16.39 5.58
CA ALA A 227 -3.09 16.57 5.70
C ALA A 227 -2.39 16.36 4.35
N ALA A 228 -2.72 15.28 3.63
CA ALA A 228 -2.18 15.03 2.30
C ALA A 228 -2.54 16.17 1.32
N ARG A 229 -3.81 16.63 1.32
CA ARG A 229 -4.24 17.76 0.47
C ARG A 229 -3.48 19.05 0.78
N VAL A 230 -3.24 19.34 2.06
CA VAL A 230 -2.48 20.53 2.50
C VAL A 230 -1.03 20.44 2.02
N ILE A 231 -0.37 19.27 2.15
CA ILE A 231 1.01 19.11 1.71
C ILE A 231 1.13 19.26 0.19
N LEU A 232 0.20 18.68 -0.55
CA LEU A 232 0.21 18.62 -2.02
C LEU A 232 -0.51 19.81 -2.68
N LYS A 233 -0.91 20.85 -1.92
CA LYS A 233 -1.74 21.96 -2.41
C LYS A 233 -1.15 22.72 -3.60
N SER A 234 0.18 22.81 -3.69
CA SER A 234 0.91 23.55 -4.72
C SER A 234 1.05 22.81 -6.05
N LEU A 235 0.69 21.53 -6.11
CA LEU A 235 0.74 20.75 -7.34
C LEU A 235 -0.34 21.21 -8.35
N SER A 236 -0.08 20.94 -9.64
CA SER A 236 -1.07 21.12 -10.70
C SER A 236 -2.33 20.27 -10.47
N PRO A 237 -3.48 20.65 -11.06
CA PRO A 237 -4.69 19.83 -10.99
C PRO A 237 -4.46 18.39 -11.47
N ASP A 238 -3.71 18.19 -12.56
CA ASP A 238 -3.43 16.87 -13.12
C ASP A 238 -2.59 16.02 -12.17
N ALA A 239 -1.52 16.57 -11.58
CA ALA A 239 -0.70 15.87 -10.60
C ALA A 239 -1.49 15.48 -9.34
N LYS A 240 -2.43 16.32 -8.90
CA LYS A 240 -3.33 15.98 -7.80
C LYS A 240 -4.30 14.86 -8.19
N SER A 241 -4.88 14.95 -9.39
CA SER A 241 -5.77 13.91 -9.93
C SER A 241 -5.06 12.57 -10.00
N ASP A 242 -3.80 12.55 -10.44
CA ASP A 242 -3.00 11.33 -10.47
C ASP A 242 -2.82 10.75 -9.06
N ILE A 243 -2.30 11.53 -8.11
CA ILE A 243 -2.02 11.04 -6.76
C ILE A 243 -3.28 10.58 -6.02
N PHE A 244 -4.39 11.32 -6.15
CA PHE A 244 -5.63 11.02 -5.40
C PHE A 244 -6.56 10.00 -6.07
N GLY A 245 -6.16 9.38 -7.21
CA GLY A 245 -6.96 8.32 -7.81
C GLY A 245 -6.40 7.78 -9.12
N GLY A 246 -5.99 8.64 -10.06
CA GLY A 246 -5.61 8.24 -11.41
C GLY A 246 -4.48 7.22 -11.45
N THR A 247 -3.45 7.38 -10.62
CA THR A 247 -2.33 6.43 -10.53
C THR A 247 -2.80 5.06 -10.03
N ALA A 248 -3.62 5.01 -8.97
CA ALA A 248 -4.16 3.76 -8.46
C ALA A 248 -5.06 3.07 -9.49
N THR A 249 -5.91 3.84 -10.19
CA THR A 249 -6.79 3.34 -11.26
C THR A 249 -5.97 2.65 -12.35
N ARG A 250 -4.91 3.28 -12.84
CA ARG A 250 -4.03 2.69 -13.86
C ARG A 250 -3.24 1.50 -13.35
N PHE A 251 -2.66 1.61 -12.16
CA PHE A 251 -1.79 0.59 -11.58
C PHE A 251 -2.54 -0.72 -11.31
N TYR A 252 -3.68 -0.64 -10.64
CA TYR A 252 -4.51 -1.80 -10.31
C TYR A 252 -5.48 -2.21 -11.43
N GLY A 253 -5.61 -1.41 -12.52
CA GLY A 253 -6.59 -1.66 -13.58
C GLY A 253 -8.02 -1.65 -13.03
N LEU A 254 -8.40 -0.56 -12.35
CA LEU A 254 -9.73 -0.43 -11.76
C LEU A 254 -10.75 -0.02 -12.83
N ASP A 255 -11.94 -0.61 -12.74
CA ASP A 255 -13.11 -0.27 -13.58
C ASP A 255 -13.98 0.77 -12.85
N VAL A 256 -13.56 2.06 -12.87
CA VAL A 256 -14.22 3.18 -12.18
C VAL A 256 -14.36 4.38 -13.09
#